data_5d3fc1b3ca90c9a59ab1d280e9430bde
#
_entry.id   5d3fc1b3ca90c9a59ab1d280e9430bde
#
_cell.length_a   1.000
_cell.length_b   1.000
_cell.length_c   1.000
_cell.angle_alpha   90.00
_cell.angle_beta   90.00
_cell.angle_gamma   90.00
#
_symmetry.space_group_name_H-M   'P 1'
#
loop_
_entity.id
_entity.type
_entity.pdbx_description
1 polymer ?
#
loop_
_entity_poly.entity_id
_entity_poly.type
_entity_poly.pdbx_seq_one_letter_code
_entity_poly.pdbx_strand_id
1 'polypeptide(L)'
;MKRFALLVLCALALLGACSSKKPAGESYSANLSAYNHTEDYIHQFYVDGAGGGNSRPYGGGGSFVCCISSPAQWRPGLSATVKWTTSSGIPGDKRPEAITPRWHEKVVPIDRYDVPGGLMNVHFLPNNEVRLVLSNMRASAKNYPGPASPVKPPDWKW
;
A
#
# COMPACT_ATOMS: atom_id res chain seq x y z
N MET A 1 15.66 -24.30 -60.47
CA MET A 1 16.02 -24.79 -59.11
C MET A 1 16.59 -23.68 -58.21
N LYS A 2 17.41 -22.73 -58.69
CA LYS A 2 17.97 -21.64 -57.81
C LYS A 2 16.93 -20.64 -57.27
N ARG A 3 15.80 -20.41 -57.93
CA ARG A 3 14.74 -19.47 -57.46
C ARG A 3 13.84 -20.04 -56.38
N PHE A 4 13.71 -21.36 -56.28
CA PHE A 4 12.94 -22.03 -55.21
C PHE A 4 13.67 -22.02 -53.86
N ALA A 5 15.01 -22.12 -53.89
CA ALA A 5 15.82 -22.10 -52.66
C ALA A 5 15.79 -20.73 -51.96
N LEU A 6 15.69 -19.63 -52.78
CA LEU A 6 15.65 -18.27 -52.23
C LEU A 6 14.33 -17.95 -51.51
N LEU A 7 13.21 -18.49 -52.01
CA LEU A 7 11.88 -18.30 -51.35
C LEU A 7 11.74 -19.05 -50.04
N VAL A 8 12.35 -20.23 -49.93
CA VAL A 8 12.33 -21.01 -48.70
C VAL A 8 13.18 -20.36 -47.61
N LEU A 9 14.30 -19.72 -47.97
CA LEU A 9 15.17 -19.02 -47.01
C LEU A 9 14.50 -17.76 -46.45
N CYS A 10 13.70 -17.01 -47.22
CA CYS A 10 12.95 -15.86 -46.75
C CYS A 10 11.78 -16.24 -45.83
N ALA A 11 11.15 -17.40 -46.05
CA ALA A 11 10.05 -17.86 -45.19
C ALA A 11 10.51 -18.28 -43.80
N LEU A 12 11.74 -18.78 -43.65
CA LEU A 12 12.31 -19.16 -42.34
C LEU A 12 12.75 -17.95 -41.49
N ALA A 13 13.06 -16.82 -42.12
CA ALA A 13 13.45 -15.59 -41.40
C ALA A 13 12.28 -14.87 -40.70
N LEU A 14 11.03 -15.17 -41.09
CA LEU A 14 9.82 -14.54 -40.50
C LEU A 14 9.31 -15.24 -39.22
N LEU A 15 9.84 -16.42 -38.90
CA LEU A 15 9.41 -17.16 -37.69
C LEU A 15 10.19 -16.80 -36.42
N GLY A 16 11.23 -15.94 -36.52
CA GLY A 16 12.08 -15.58 -35.38
C GLY A 16 11.65 -14.36 -34.56
N ALA A 17 10.56 -13.69 -34.89
CA ALA A 17 10.13 -12.46 -34.23
C ALA A 17 9.00 -12.64 -33.20
N CYS A 18 8.89 -13.80 -32.55
CA CYS A 18 8.16 -13.89 -31.30
C CYS A 18 9.02 -13.28 -30.20
N SER A 19 8.99 -11.96 -30.09
CA SER A 19 9.43 -11.24 -28.90
C SER A 19 8.59 -11.77 -27.73
N SER A 20 9.14 -12.66 -26.93
CA SER A 20 8.55 -13.08 -25.66
C SER A 20 8.47 -11.84 -24.79
N LYS A 21 7.31 -11.16 -24.77
CA LYS A 21 6.99 -10.22 -23.70
C LYS A 21 7.23 -11.01 -22.42
N LYS A 22 8.25 -10.59 -21.64
CA LYS A 22 8.43 -11.06 -20.28
C LYS A 22 7.04 -11.03 -19.63
N PRO A 23 6.51 -12.13 -19.06
CA PRO A 23 5.21 -12.12 -18.44
C PRO A 23 5.19 -10.94 -17.46
N ALA A 24 4.16 -10.11 -17.52
CA ALA A 24 3.91 -9.09 -16.52
C ALA A 24 4.00 -9.83 -15.17
N GLY A 25 4.95 -9.44 -14.31
CA GLY A 25 5.27 -10.19 -13.10
C GLY A 25 4.00 -10.51 -12.34
N GLU A 26 3.89 -11.72 -11.79
CA GLU A 26 2.76 -12.13 -10.98
C GLU A 26 2.42 -11.05 -9.97
N SER A 27 1.13 -10.78 -9.80
CA SER A 27 0.61 -9.87 -8.80
C SER A 27 -0.30 -10.62 -7.83
N TYR A 28 -0.29 -10.18 -6.58
CA TYR A 28 -1.11 -10.71 -5.51
C TYR A 28 -2.08 -9.66 -4.99
N SER A 29 -3.25 -10.10 -4.57
CA SER A 29 -4.21 -9.25 -3.90
C SER A 29 -3.87 -9.14 -2.42
N ALA A 30 -3.74 -7.92 -1.91
CA ALA A 30 -3.53 -7.64 -0.49
C ALA A 30 -4.67 -6.78 0.06
N ASN A 31 -5.17 -7.11 1.25
CA ASN A 31 -6.14 -6.29 1.95
C ASN A 31 -5.45 -5.08 2.59
N LEU A 32 -6.13 -3.95 2.64
CA LEU A 32 -5.66 -2.75 3.32
C LEU A 32 -6.00 -2.81 4.81
N SER A 33 -5.04 -2.49 5.65
CA SER A 33 -5.21 -2.33 7.10
C SER A 33 -4.50 -1.07 7.58
N ALA A 34 -5.15 -0.28 8.42
CA ALA A 34 -4.58 0.96 8.95
C ALA A 34 -4.07 0.80 10.38
N TYR A 35 -2.97 1.50 10.68
CA TYR A 35 -2.43 1.72 12.02
C TYR A 35 -2.15 3.22 12.18
N ASN A 36 -2.86 3.86 13.07
CA ASN A 36 -2.76 5.29 13.32
C ASN A 36 -1.97 5.56 14.60
N HIS A 37 -0.76 6.11 14.46
CA HIS A 37 0.14 6.45 15.56
C HIS A 37 0.03 7.92 15.97
N THR A 38 -1.03 8.60 15.53
CA THR A 38 -1.24 10.03 15.77
C THR A 38 -2.45 10.28 16.65
N GLU A 39 -2.56 11.50 17.16
CA GLU A 39 -3.71 11.97 17.90
C GLU A 39 -4.90 12.38 17.00
N ASP A 40 -4.68 12.50 15.71
CA ASP A 40 -5.73 12.83 14.75
C ASP A 40 -6.59 11.60 14.42
N TYR A 41 -7.86 11.85 14.09
CA TYR A 41 -8.74 10.84 13.51
C TYR A 41 -8.53 10.76 11.99
N ILE A 42 -8.31 9.59 11.45
CA ILE A 42 -8.28 9.31 10.00
C ILE A 42 -9.69 8.93 9.56
N HIS A 43 -10.35 9.78 8.78
CA HIS A 43 -11.73 9.50 8.32
C HIS A 43 -11.77 8.48 7.20
N GLN A 44 -10.83 8.61 6.29
CA GLN A 44 -10.69 7.74 5.12
C GLN A 44 -9.28 7.82 4.59
N PHE A 45 -8.84 6.74 3.98
CA PHE A 45 -7.60 6.73 3.24
C PHE A 45 -7.71 5.87 1.99
N TYR A 46 -6.79 6.08 1.06
CA TYR A 46 -6.68 5.36 -0.20
C TYR A 46 -5.22 5.03 -0.45
N VAL A 47 -4.97 3.88 -1.06
CA VAL A 47 -3.67 3.47 -1.57
C VAL A 47 -3.84 3.15 -3.04
N ASP A 48 -3.20 3.91 -3.94
CA ASP A 48 -3.40 3.83 -5.41
C ASP A 48 -4.88 3.81 -5.82
N GLY A 49 -5.71 4.59 -5.11
CA GLY A 49 -7.16 4.69 -5.35
C GLY A 49 -8.00 3.61 -4.67
N ALA A 50 -7.41 2.54 -4.13
CA ALA A 50 -8.15 1.56 -3.33
C ALA A 50 -8.47 2.13 -1.94
N GLY A 51 -9.75 2.16 -1.56
CA GLY A 51 -10.20 2.69 -0.28
C GLY A 51 -9.88 1.76 0.89
N GLY A 52 -9.35 2.30 1.99
CA GLY A 52 -8.89 1.54 3.16
C GLY A 52 -9.69 1.76 4.46
N GLY A 53 -10.75 2.58 4.45
CA GLY A 53 -11.58 2.84 5.63
C GLY A 53 -11.08 3.97 6.51
N ASN A 54 -11.30 3.85 7.82
CA ASN A 54 -10.94 4.85 8.83
C ASN A 54 -10.04 4.27 9.91
N SER A 55 -9.44 5.15 10.73
CA SER A 55 -8.70 4.75 11.91
C SER A 55 -8.80 5.79 13.02
N ARG A 56 -9.10 5.33 14.23
CA ARG A 56 -9.13 6.17 15.43
C ARG A 56 -7.70 6.55 15.84
N PRO A 57 -7.55 7.66 16.62
CA PRO A 57 -6.28 8.00 17.24
C PRO A 57 -5.68 6.81 17.99
N TYR A 58 -4.38 6.60 17.81
CA TYR A 58 -3.61 5.53 18.44
C TYR A 58 -4.25 4.14 18.32
N GLY A 59 -4.97 3.89 17.18
CA GLY A 59 -5.69 2.67 16.89
C GLY A 59 -5.32 2.02 15.58
N GLY A 60 -5.89 0.85 15.30
CA GLY A 60 -5.72 0.17 14.02
C GLY A 60 -5.66 -1.34 14.11
N GLY A 61 -5.48 -1.98 12.95
CA GLY A 61 -5.32 -3.44 12.80
C GLY A 61 -6.58 -4.26 13.01
N GLY A 62 -7.73 -3.62 13.26
CA GLY A 62 -9.00 -4.30 13.54
C GLY A 62 -9.88 -4.55 12.31
N SER A 63 -9.68 -3.79 11.24
CA SER A 63 -10.49 -3.86 10.02
C SER A 63 -9.61 -4.11 8.80
N PHE A 64 -10.16 -4.87 7.86
CA PHE A 64 -9.54 -5.15 6.57
C PHE A 64 -10.50 -4.73 5.46
N VAL A 65 -10.00 -3.99 4.50
CA VAL A 65 -10.75 -3.61 3.29
C VAL A 65 -10.05 -4.20 2.09
N CYS A 66 -10.81 -4.79 1.19
CA CYS A 66 -10.29 -5.33 -0.07
C CYS A 66 -10.06 -4.17 -1.05
N CYS A 67 -9.19 -4.20 -1.94
CA CYS A 67 -7.94 -4.92 -2.11
C CYS A 67 -7.02 -4.02 -2.95
N ILE A 68 -5.74 -4.14 -2.74
CA ILE A 68 -4.73 -3.54 -3.62
C ILE A 68 -3.97 -4.67 -4.33
N SER A 69 -3.60 -4.46 -5.59
CA SER A 69 -2.70 -5.37 -6.31
C SER A 69 -1.25 -5.04 -5.96
N SER A 70 -0.50 -6.05 -5.56
CA SER A 70 0.91 -5.93 -5.19
C SER A 70 1.76 -6.88 -6.04
N PRO A 71 2.95 -6.47 -6.51
CA PRO A 71 3.85 -7.36 -7.22
C PRO A 71 4.26 -8.57 -6.38
N ALA A 72 4.44 -9.73 -7.02
CA ALA A 72 4.93 -10.94 -6.37
C ALA A 72 6.34 -10.78 -5.81
N GLN A 73 7.16 -9.93 -6.42
CA GLN A 73 8.53 -9.67 -6.03
C GLN A 73 8.75 -8.19 -5.79
N TRP A 74 9.32 -7.87 -4.65
CA TRP A 74 9.75 -6.51 -4.37
C TRP A 74 10.89 -6.10 -5.31
N ARG A 75 10.92 -4.83 -5.67
CA ARG A 75 11.99 -4.22 -6.47
C ARG A 75 12.28 -2.80 -5.98
N PRO A 76 13.50 -2.30 -6.12
CA PRO A 76 13.83 -0.91 -5.80
C PRO A 76 12.91 0.07 -6.55
N GLY A 77 12.48 1.13 -5.85
CA GLY A 77 11.57 2.14 -6.41
C GLY A 77 10.09 1.76 -6.38
N LEU A 78 9.72 0.59 -5.83
CA LEU A 78 8.32 0.24 -5.64
C LEU A 78 7.69 1.18 -4.62
N SER A 79 6.62 1.88 -5.03
CA SER A 79 5.92 2.87 -4.23
C SER A 79 4.43 2.86 -4.56
N ALA A 80 3.62 3.45 -3.70
CA ALA A 80 2.21 3.70 -3.93
C ALA A 80 1.84 5.11 -3.49
N THR A 81 0.79 5.69 -4.09
CA THR A 81 0.23 6.97 -3.68
C THR A 81 -0.74 6.75 -2.54
N VAL A 82 -0.46 7.34 -1.38
CA VAL A 82 -1.37 7.33 -0.23
C VAL A 82 -2.05 8.68 -0.13
N LYS A 83 -3.37 8.66 -0.08
CA LYS A 83 -4.21 9.83 0.12
C LYS A 83 -5.09 9.62 1.34
N TRP A 84 -5.16 10.60 2.26
CA TRP A 84 -5.94 10.43 3.48
C TRP A 84 -6.47 11.76 4.00
N THR A 85 -7.47 11.70 4.89
CA THR A 85 -8.00 12.86 5.59
C THR A 85 -7.78 12.75 7.08
N THR A 86 -7.44 13.87 7.71
CA THR A 86 -7.33 13.98 9.17
C THR A 86 -8.24 15.07 9.72
N SER A 87 -8.70 14.88 10.96
CA SER A 87 -9.30 15.91 11.79
C SER A 87 -8.97 15.66 13.25
N SER A 88 -9.46 16.52 14.17
CA SER A 88 -9.31 16.29 15.60
C SER A 88 -9.82 14.90 16.00
N GLY A 89 -9.01 14.17 16.74
CA GLY A 89 -9.38 12.91 17.38
C GLY A 89 -10.05 13.08 18.75
N ILE A 90 -10.23 14.32 19.21
CA ILE A 90 -10.84 14.62 20.51
C ILE A 90 -12.36 14.47 20.42
N PRO A 91 -12.98 13.56 21.17
CA PRO A 91 -14.42 13.39 21.16
C PRO A 91 -15.14 14.66 21.62
N GLY A 92 -16.14 15.06 20.85
CA GLY A 92 -16.92 16.25 21.17
C GLY A 92 -16.24 17.58 20.88
N ASP A 93 -15.08 17.59 20.23
CA ASP A 93 -14.46 18.81 19.71
C ASP A 93 -15.43 19.47 18.72
N LYS A 94 -15.78 20.72 18.97
CA LYS A 94 -16.73 21.50 18.18
C LYS A 94 -16.07 22.65 17.40
N ARG A 95 -14.74 22.79 17.53
CA ARG A 95 -14.01 23.83 16.79
C ARG A 95 -14.03 23.53 15.31
N PRO A 96 -14.58 24.42 14.45
CA PRO A 96 -14.74 24.13 13.01
C PRO A 96 -13.43 23.76 12.34
N GLU A 97 -12.33 24.44 12.66
CA GLU A 97 -11.01 24.18 12.11
C GLU A 97 -10.42 22.82 12.53
N ALA A 98 -10.84 22.32 13.71
CA ALA A 98 -10.37 21.05 14.21
C ALA A 98 -11.13 19.86 13.62
N ILE A 99 -12.45 19.99 13.45
CA ILE A 99 -13.33 18.90 12.97
C ILE A 99 -13.43 18.83 11.45
N THR A 100 -13.05 19.91 10.72
CA THR A 100 -13.03 19.89 9.25
C THR A 100 -11.93 18.96 8.73
N PRO A 101 -12.26 17.93 7.95
CA PRO A 101 -11.26 17.02 7.42
C PRO A 101 -10.25 17.72 6.50
N ARG A 102 -8.98 17.53 6.75
CA ARG A 102 -7.87 18.02 5.92
C ARG A 102 -7.34 16.89 5.06
N TRP A 103 -7.20 17.13 3.76
CA TRP A 103 -6.61 16.18 2.83
C TRP A 103 -5.09 16.23 2.83
N HIS A 104 -4.49 15.05 2.75
CA HIS A 104 -3.07 14.81 2.58
C HIS A 104 -2.87 13.83 1.44
N GLU A 105 -1.74 13.94 0.74
CA GLU A 105 -1.33 13.01 -0.31
C GLU A 105 0.19 12.89 -0.34
N LYS A 106 0.68 11.67 -0.49
CA LYS A 106 2.12 11.39 -0.53
C LYS A 106 2.40 10.14 -1.35
N VAL A 107 3.47 10.17 -2.17
CA VAL A 107 4.03 8.95 -2.77
C VAL A 107 4.94 8.31 -1.73
N VAL A 108 4.64 7.09 -1.36
CA VAL A 108 5.27 6.37 -0.25
C VAL A 108 5.95 5.10 -0.78
N PRO A 109 7.25 4.89 -0.52
CA PRO A 109 7.89 3.64 -0.86
C PRO A 109 7.27 2.48 -0.08
N ILE A 110 7.13 1.33 -0.76
CA ILE A 110 6.71 0.10 -0.10
C ILE A 110 7.96 -0.57 0.48
N ASP A 111 7.92 -0.85 1.77
CA ASP A 111 9.00 -1.52 2.47
C ASP A 111 9.38 -2.84 1.78
N ARG A 112 10.65 -3.21 1.87
CA ARG A 112 11.11 -4.47 1.30
C ARG A 112 10.37 -5.66 1.93
N TYR A 113 9.93 -6.57 1.08
CA TYR A 113 9.37 -7.85 1.47
C TYR A 113 10.00 -8.97 0.63
N ASP A 114 10.18 -10.14 1.24
CA ASP A 114 10.72 -11.31 0.55
C ASP A 114 9.59 -12.21 0.03
N VAL A 115 8.45 -12.21 0.74
CA VAL A 115 7.24 -12.94 0.35
C VAL A 115 6.08 -11.96 0.32
N PRO A 116 5.30 -11.92 -0.78
CA PRO A 116 4.15 -11.05 -0.85
C PRO A 116 3.14 -11.46 0.23
N GLY A 117 2.71 -10.48 1.04
CA GLY A 117 1.74 -10.70 2.09
C GLY A 117 0.31 -10.41 1.64
N GLY A 118 -0.65 -10.99 2.36
CA GLY A 118 -2.07 -10.70 2.17
C GLY A 118 -2.53 -9.37 2.78
N LEU A 119 -1.65 -8.63 3.49
CA LEU A 119 -1.97 -7.37 4.14
C LEU A 119 -1.00 -6.27 3.71
N MET A 120 -1.53 -5.19 3.16
CA MET A 120 -0.85 -3.91 3.05
C MET A 120 -1.18 -3.10 4.30
N ASN A 121 -0.25 -3.09 5.23
CA ASN A 121 -0.38 -2.34 6.48
C ASN A 121 0.07 -0.89 6.25
N VAL A 122 -0.84 0.06 6.44
CA VAL A 122 -0.62 1.49 6.27
C VAL A 122 -0.44 2.11 7.66
N HIS A 123 0.78 2.53 7.98
CA HIS A 123 1.08 3.20 9.24
C HIS A 123 1.08 4.71 9.03
N PHE A 124 0.15 5.40 9.65
CA PHE A 124 0.11 6.87 9.75
C PHE A 124 0.90 7.28 10.98
N LEU A 125 2.00 7.99 10.76
CA LEU A 125 2.96 8.39 11.78
C LEU A 125 2.86 9.89 12.05
N PRO A 126 3.42 10.42 13.16
CA PRO A 126 3.52 11.85 13.39
C PRO A 126 4.15 12.61 12.22
N ASN A 127 3.89 13.91 12.11
CA ASN A 127 4.41 14.80 11.07
C ASN A 127 3.96 14.41 9.63
N ASN A 128 2.77 13.82 9.49
CA ASN A 128 2.24 13.35 8.22
C ASN A 128 3.16 12.33 7.50
N GLU A 129 3.94 11.59 8.26
CA GLU A 129 4.70 10.48 7.70
C GLU A 129 3.80 9.25 7.53
N VAL A 130 4.05 8.50 6.47
CA VAL A 130 3.33 7.24 6.17
C VAL A 130 4.34 6.16 5.83
N ARG A 131 4.10 4.95 6.30
CA ARG A 131 4.89 3.77 5.95
C ARG A 131 3.99 2.66 5.45
N LEU A 132 4.41 2.00 4.37
CA LEU A 132 3.69 0.90 3.72
C LEU A 132 4.44 -0.40 3.93
N VAL A 133 3.81 -1.34 4.62
CA VAL A 133 4.41 -2.64 4.96
C VAL A 133 3.53 -3.77 4.43
N LEU A 134 4.01 -4.48 3.40
CA LEU A 134 3.34 -5.66 2.88
C LEU A 134 3.78 -6.89 3.69
N SER A 135 2.85 -7.53 4.39
CA SER A 135 3.14 -8.65 5.29
C SER A 135 1.92 -9.54 5.50
N ASN A 136 2.14 -10.79 5.91
CA ASN A 136 1.10 -11.67 6.44
C ASN A 136 0.89 -11.50 7.96
N MET A 137 1.67 -10.62 8.60
CA MET A 137 1.63 -10.39 10.03
C MET A 137 0.90 -9.08 10.35
N ARG A 138 0.26 -9.07 11.51
CA ARG A 138 -0.26 -7.83 12.13
C ARG A 138 0.86 -7.12 12.86
N ALA A 139 0.73 -5.80 13.06
CA ALA A 139 1.72 -5.00 13.77
C ALA A 139 1.93 -5.40 15.25
N SER A 140 1.03 -6.20 15.83
CA SER A 140 1.17 -6.76 17.17
C SER A 140 2.08 -8.00 17.24
N ALA A 141 2.46 -8.58 16.09
CA ALA A 141 3.30 -9.77 16.08
C ALA A 141 4.77 -9.42 16.39
N LYS A 142 5.45 -10.26 17.19
CA LYS A 142 6.83 -10.04 17.63
C LYS A 142 7.82 -9.79 16.49
N ASN A 143 7.65 -10.46 15.37
CA ASN A 143 8.55 -10.40 14.22
C ASN A 143 7.96 -9.57 13.05
N TYR A 144 7.02 -8.70 13.33
CA TYR A 144 6.47 -7.82 12.33
C TYR A 144 7.56 -6.87 11.79
N PRO A 145 7.72 -6.73 10.46
CA PRO A 145 8.85 -5.98 9.88
C PRO A 145 8.67 -4.46 9.92
N GLY A 146 7.50 -3.97 10.31
CA GLY A 146 7.16 -2.55 10.36
C GLY A 146 7.10 -1.98 11.79
N PRO A 147 6.53 -0.78 11.95
CA PRO A 147 6.25 -0.22 13.27
C PRO A 147 5.32 -1.13 14.06
N ALA A 148 5.56 -1.28 15.36
CA ALA A 148 4.67 -2.01 16.27
C ALA A 148 3.25 -1.40 16.26
N SER A 149 2.28 -2.09 16.83
CA SER A 149 0.93 -1.52 17.01
C SER A 149 0.99 -0.18 17.72
N PRO A 150 0.13 0.78 17.35
CA PRO A 150 0.02 2.05 18.05
C PRO A 150 -0.21 1.87 19.54
N VAL A 151 0.45 2.69 20.34
CA VAL A 151 0.28 2.73 21.79
C VAL A 151 -0.27 4.10 22.16
N LYS A 152 -1.40 4.09 22.84
CA LYS A 152 -2.05 5.29 23.34
C LYS A 152 -1.24 5.87 24.49
N PRO A 153 -0.85 7.18 24.46
CA PRO A 153 -0.22 7.83 25.60
C PRO A 153 -1.09 7.76 26.85
N PRO A 154 -0.50 7.62 28.04
CA PRO A 154 -1.26 7.51 29.32
C PRO A 154 -2.14 8.72 29.62
N ASP A 155 -1.71 9.89 29.20
CA ASP A 155 -2.38 11.19 29.38
C ASP A 155 -3.41 11.51 28.29
N TRP A 156 -3.46 10.70 27.23
CA TRP A 156 -4.46 10.87 26.17
C TRP A 156 -5.86 10.59 26.67
N LYS A 157 -6.70 11.61 26.64
CA LYS A 157 -8.12 11.52 27.02
C LYS A 157 -8.98 11.49 25.78
N TRP A 158 -9.87 10.52 25.79
CA TRP A 158 -10.97 10.46 24.83
C TRP A 158 -12.04 11.45 25.22
#